data_97673b02098d1f871b6f8a5d71941ad8
#
_entry.id   97673b02098d1f871b6f8a5d71941ad8
#
_cell.length_a   1.000
_cell.length_b   1.000
_cell.length_c   1.000
_cell.angle_alpha   90.00
_cell.angle_beta   90.00
_cell.angle_gamma   90.00
#
_symmetry.space_group_name_H-M   'P 1'
#
loop_
_entity.id
_entity.type
_entity.pdbx_description
1 polymer ?
#
loop_
_entity_poly.entity_id
_entity_poly.type
_entity_poly.pdbx_seq_one_letter_code
_entity_poly.pdbx_strand_id
1 'polypeptide(L)'
;KLKNAPKRWVPGEEIARTLLGLKGRSAFFIDTCHSGINARPGQSTNPDLTKALNEINEERGVIVFASSTGKELSQEDPAWGNGAFTKAIIEGIRGGADFRKDGLIRPSTLQSYVTDRVMELTKKEQRPVIFTVGIDEPIAVRGQ
;
A
#
# COMPACT_ATOMS: atom_id res chain seq x y z
N LYS A 1 27.38 -9.31 -8.36
CA LYS A 1 28.21 -8.31 -7.62
C LYS A 1 27.80 -6.91 -8.06
N LEU A 2 26.71 -6.36 -7.50
CA LEU A 2 26.27 -4.97 -7.72
C LEU A 2 26.79 -4.09 -6.57
N LYS A 3 28.09 -4.00 -6.43
CA LYS A 3 28.72 -3.22 -5.34
C LYS A 3 28.72 -1.71 -5.56
N ASN A 4 28.31 -1.19 -6.72
CA ASN A 4 28.40 0.25 -7.05
C ASN A 4 27.21 0.76 -7.89
N ALA A 5 26.00 0.23 -7.71
CA ALA A 5 24.85 0.96 -8.24
C ALA A 5 24.68 2.25 -7.40
N PRO A 6 24.65 3.44 -8.01
CA PRO A 6 24.34 4.64 -7.27
C PRO A 6 22.98 4.43 -6.62
N LYS A 7 22.85 4.71 -5.31
CA LYS A 7 21.58 4.72 -4.60
C LYS A 7 20.74 5.82 -5.25
N ARG A 8 19.97 5.46 -6.26
CA ARG A 8 19.10 6.41 -6.93
C ARG A 8 17.86 6.56 -6.06
N TRP A 9 17.82 7.65 -5.36
CA TRP A 9 16.63 8.12 -4.66
C TRP A 9 15.57 8.49 -5.71
N VAL A 10 14.36 7.98 -5.59
CA VAL A 10 13.23 8.39 -6.42
C VAL A 10 12.39 9.35 -5.59
N PRO A 11 12.36 10.65 -5.94
CA PRO A 11 11.55 11.63 -5.23
C PRO A 11 10.06 11.28 -5.30
N GLY A 12 9.31 11.55 -4.23
CA GLY A 12 7.85 11.38 -4.22
C GLY A 12 7.14 12.11 -5.35
N GLU A 13 7.62 13.29 -5.73
CA GLU A 13 7.12 14.06 -6.88
C GLU A 13 7.30 13.34 -8.21
N GLU A 14 8.36 12.57 -8.40
CA GLU A 14 8.59 11.79 -9.62
C GLU A 14 7.57 10.64 -9.70
N ILE A 15 7.29 9.98 -8.58
CA ILE A 15 6.25 8.97 -8.48
C ILE A 15 4.89 9.59 -8.78
N ALA A 16 4.57 10.71 -8.14
CA ALA A 16 3.32 11.44 -8.34
C ALA A 16 3.12 11.81 -9.81
N ARG A 17 4.13 12.43 -10.44
CA ARG A 17 4.07 12.82 -11.86
C ARG A 17 3.85 11.60 -12.77
N THR A 18 4.50 10.48 -12.47
CA THR A 18 4.33 9.24 -13.23
C THR A 18 2.89 8.73 -13.12
N LEU A 19 2.34 8.65 -11.91
CA LEU A 19 0.97 8.21 -11.68
C LEU A 19 -0.06 9.13 -12.33
N LEU A 20 0.16 10.45 -12.26
CA LEU A 20 -0.70 11.45 -12.92
C LEU A 20 -0.66 11.35 -14.45
N GLY A 21 0.43 10.86 -15.01
CA GLY A 21 0.58 10.63 -16.46
C GLY A 21 -0.13 9.38 -16.97
N LEU A 22 -0.53 8.46 -16.11
CA LEU A 22 -1.23 7.24 -16.50
C LEU A 22 -2.65 7.56 -17.02
N LYS A 23 -3.03 6.88 -18.10
CA LYS A 23 -4.40 6.93 -18.62
C LYS A 23 -5.20 5.82 -17.95
N GLY A 24 -6.34 6.16 -17.36
CA GLY A 24 -7.21 5.20 -16.72
C GLY A 24 -7.11 5.19 -15.19
N ARG A 25 -7.73 4.19 -14.56
CA ARG A 25 -7.68 4.01 -13.11
C ARG A 25 -6.43 3.27 -12.70
N SER A 26 -5.85 3.66 -11.58
CA SER A 26 -4.63 3.06 -11.07
C SER A 26 -4.79 2.72 -9.60
N ALA A 27 -4.30 1.56 -9.20
CA ALA A 27 -4.13 1.19 -7.80
C ALA A 27 -2.62 1.13 -7.51
N PHE A 28 -2.18 1.90 -6.52
CA PHE A 28 -0.79 2.00 -6.13
C PHE A 28 -0.58 1.38 -4.76
N PHE A 29 0.24 0.33 -4.70
CA PHE A 29 0.57 -0.38 -3.47
C PHE A 29 1.98 -0.03 -3.04
N ILE A 30 2.12 0.51 -1.82
CA ILE A 30 3.40 0.95 -1.27
C ILE A 30 3.69 0.10 -0.03
N ASP A 31 4.65 -0.80 -0.15
CA ASP A 31 5.17 -1.54 0.99
C ASP A 31 6.58 -1.01 1.32
N THR A 32 6.61 0.14 1.99
CA THR A 32 7.85 0.72 2.45
C THR A 32 8.02 0.38 3.92
N CYS A 33 8.94 -0.56 4.18
CA CYS A 33 9.48 -0.69 5.51
C CYS A 33 10.08 0.64 5.95
N HIS A 34 9.86 0.99 7.20
CA HIS A 34 10.64 2.02 7.88
C HIS A 34 12.07 1.52 8.07
N SER A 35 12.73 1.13 7.01
CA SER A 35 14.18 0.93 7.01
C SER A 35 14.87 2.30 7.06
N GLY A 36 14.41 3.12 7.97
CA GLY A 36 15.13 4.29 8.39
C GLY A 36 16.32 3.86 9.22
N ILE A 37 17.36 3.43 8.55
CA ILE A 37 18.69 3.25 9.15
C ILE A 37 19.16 4.53 9.87
N ASN A 38 18.39 5.62 9.86
CA ASN A 38 18.67 6.87 10.56
C ASN A 38 17.40 7.71 10.87
N ALA A 39 16.21 7.16 10.90
CA ALA A 39 15.06 7.94 11.35
C ALA A 39 15.14 8.13 12.87
N ARG A 40 15.34 9.36 13.30
CA ARG A 40 15.23 9.73 14.73
C ARG A 40 13.81 9.45 15.20
N PRO A 41 13.62 8.97 16.45
CA PRO A 41 12.29 8.81 17.01
C PRO A 41 11.49 10.12 16.86
N GLY A 42 10.34 10.07 16.19
CA GLY A 42 9.48 11.23 15.99
C GLY A 42 9.56 11.91 14.61
N GLN A 43 10.43 11.49 13.70
CA GLN A 43 10.39 11.96 12.32
C GLN A 43 9.52 11.03 11.47
N SER A 44 8.42 11.60 11.00
CA SER A 44 7.53 11.00 9.99
C SER A 44 8.32 10.66 8.73
N THR A 45 8.11 9.48 8.21
CA THR A 45 8.57 9.08 6.88
C THR A 45 7.99 10.01 5.85
N ASN A 46 8.89 10.67 5.17
CA ASN A 46 8.67 11.44 3.95
C ASN A 46 7.29 12.12 3.84
N PRO A 47 7.09 13.26 4.55
CA PRO A 47 5.83 14.01 4.47
C PRO A 47 5.50 14.42 3.03
N ASP A 48 6.52 14.55 2.17
CA ASP A 48 6.36 14.90 0.76
C ASP A 48 5.69 13.79 -0.05
N LEU A 49 6.00 12.52 0.23
CA LEU A 49 5.32 11.41 -0.42
C LEU A 49 3.85 11.32 0.00
N THR A 50 3.55 11.45 1.28
CA THR A 50 2.18 11.41 1.78
C THR A 50 1.35 12.56 1.20
N LYS A 51 1.90 13.78 1.14
CA LYS A 51 1.26 14.93 0.54
C LYS A 51 1.00 14.70 -0.95
N ALA A 52 2.02 14.26 -1.69
CA ALA A 52 1.90 13.98 -3.12
C ALA A 52 0.85 12.90 -3.42
N LEU A 53 0.76 11.85 -2.59
CA LEU A 53 -0.23 10.79 -2.74
C LEU A 53 -1.66 11.25 -2.43
N ASN A 54 -1.83 12.14 -1.46
CA ASN A 54 -3.14 12.75 -1.18
C ASN A 54 -3.60 13.61 -2.35
N GLU A 55 -2.73 14.46 -2.89
CA GLU A 55 -3.02 15.28 -4.06
C GLU A 55 -3.42 14.43 -5.29
N ILE A 56 -2.70 13.33 -5.52
CA ILE A 56 -3.00 12.39 -6.62
C ILE A 56 -4.39 11.77 -6.44
N ASN A 57 -4.70 11.32 -5.23
CA ASN A 57 -5.95 10.65 -4.94
C ASN A 57 -7.16 11.59 -5.12
N GLU A 58 -7.03 12.85 -4.69
CA GLU A 58 -8.09 13.85 -4.83
C GLU A 58 -8.36 14.24 -6.29
N GLU A 59 -7.30 14.36 -7.11
CA GLU A 59 -7.42 14.88 -8.48
C GLU A 59 -7.76 13.82 -9.54
N ARG A 60 -7.32 12.58 -9.38
CA ARG A 60 -7.30 11.59 -10.46
C ARG A 60 -7.92 10.23 -10.15
N GLY A 61 -8.40 10.02 -8.95
CA GLY A 61 -8.99 8.75 -8.57
C GLY A 61 -7.99 7.59 -8.58
N VAL A 62 -6.75 7.85 -8.20
CA VAL A 62 -5.76 6.82 -7.92
C VAL A 62 -6.02 6.27 -6.54
N ILE A 63 -6.15 4.95 -6.43
CA ILE A 63 -6.30 4.27 -5.15
C ILE A 63 -4.91 4.00 -4.59
N VAL A 64 -4.66 4.44 -3.36
CA VAL A 64 -3.36 4.24 -2.71
C VAL A 64 -3.52 3.33 -1.51
N PHE A 65 -2.74 2.26 -1.50
CA PHE A 65 -2.60 1.34 -0.37
C PHE A 65 -1.17 1.45 0.17
N ALA A 66 -1.01 1.91 1.40
CA ALA A 66 0.30 2.03 2.07
C ALA A 66 0.39 1.12 3.29
N SER A 67 1.52 0.48 3.49
CA SER A 67 1.73 -0.52 4.55
C SER A 67 1.68 0.06 5.96
N SER A 68 1.98 1.35 6.13
CA SER A 68 1.94 2.02 7.43
C SER A 68 1.77 3.53 7.30
N THR A 69 1.41 4.17 8.41
CA THR A 69 1.32 5.64 8.53
C THR A 69 2.69 6.33 8.54
N GLY A 70 3.77 5.57 8.50
CA GLY A 70 5.13 6.07 8.68
C GLY A 70 5.56 6.21 10.15
N LYS A 71 4.70 5.88 11.09
CA LYS A 71 5.00 5.84 12.54
C LYS A 71 5.29 4.42 13.03
N GLU A 72 4.86 3.42 12.29
CA GLU A 72 4.94 2.01 12.62
C GLU A 72 5.91 1.29 11.70
N LEU A 73 6.60 0.29 12.23
CA LEU A 73 7.46 -0.57 11.44
C LEU A 73 6.60 -1.57 10.67
N SER A 74 6.83 -1.70 9.36
CA SER A 74 6.29 -2.83 8.61
C SER A 74 6.92 -4.11 9.13
N GLN A 75 6.10 -5.07 9.51
CA GLN A 75 6.57 -6.33 10.07
C GLN A 75 6.73 -7.38 8.98
N GLU A 76 7.83 -8.12 9.10
CA GLU A 76 8.17 -9.25 8.25
C GLU A 76 8.37 -10.50 9.14
N ASP A 77 7.85 -11.63 8.69
CA ASP A 77 8.07 -12.92 9.32
C ASP A 77 8.39 -13.96 8.24
N PRO A 78 9.44 -14.77 8.39
CA PRO A 78 9.76 -15.83 7.45
C PRO A 78 8.59 -16.79 7.17
N ALA A 79 7.71 -16.98 8.15
CA ALA A 79 6.52 -17.82 8.00
C ALA A 79 5.48 -17.21 7.03
N TRP A 80 5.55 -15.92 6.76
CA TRP A 80 4.63 -15.25 5.83
C TRP A 80 5.14 -15.24 4.39
N GLY A 81 6.45 -15.42 4.19
CA GLY A 81 7.12 -15.34 2.89
C GLY A 81 7.23 -13.92 2.31
N ASN A 82 6.54 -12.95 2.91
CA ASN A 82 6.52 -11.53 2.58
C ASN A 82 6.23 -10.73 3.85
N GLY A 83 6.27 -9.39 3.76
CA GLY A 83 5.74 -8.54 4.81
C GLY A 83 4.22 -8.75 5.02
N ALA A 84 3.75 -8.47 6.22
CA ALA A 84 2.33 -8.66 6.59
C ALA A 84 1.36 -7.97 5.63
N PHE A 85 1.71 -6.76 5.19
CA PHE A 85 0.90 -5.97 4.26
C PHE A 85 0.81 -6.64 2.87
N THR A 86 1.94 -6.98 2.28
CA THR A 86 1.98 -7.65 0.96
C THR A 86 1.24 -8.99 1.01
N LYS A 87 1.40 -9.77 2.09
CA LYS A 87 0.65 -11.00 2.30
C LYS A 87 -0.87 -10.75 2.32
N ALA A 88 -1.31 -9.78 3.10
CA ALA A 88 -2.74 -9.45 3.19
C ALA A 88 -3.33 -9.00 1.83
N ILE A 89 -2.59 -8.21 1.05
CA ILE A 89 -3.01 -7.82 -0.31
C ILE A 89 -3.18 -9.06 -1.20
N ILE A 90 -2.20 -9.95 -1.21
CA ILE A 90 -2.25 -11.17 -2.05
C ILE A 90 -3.42 -12.06 -1.64
N GLU A 91 -3.63 -12.29 -0.35
CA GLU A 91 -4.76 -13.07 0.17
C GLU A 91 -6.10 -12.43 -0.19
N GLY A 92 -6.20 -11.09 -0.04
CA GLY A 92 -7.41 -10.33 -0.38
C GLY A 92 -7.78 -10.44 -1.85
N ILE A 93 -6.81 -10.25 -2.76
CA ILE A 93 -7.04 -10.34 -4.22
C ILE A 93 -7.37 -11.79 -4.63
N ARG A 94 -6.81 -12.79 -3.97
CA ARG A 94 -7.12 -14.20 -4.21
C ARG A 94 -8.51 -14.64 -3.75
N GLY A 95 -9.28 -13.73 -3.17
CA GLY A 95 -10.68 -13.94 -2.81
C GLY A 95 -11.02 -13.69 -1.35
N GLY A 96 -10.03 -13.43 -0.48
CA GLY A 96 -10.29 -13.08 0.91
C GLY A 96 -11.15 -11.81 1.05
N ALA A 97 -11.04 -10.89 0.11
CA ALA A 97 -11.82 -9.65 0.07
C ALA A 97 -13.12 -9.74 -0.75
N ASP A 98 -13.47 -10.92 -1.27
CA ASP A 98 -14.74 -11.13 -1.98
C ASP A 98 -15.91 -11.35 -1.00
N PHE A 99 -16.24 -10.31 -0.23
CA PHE A 99 -17.30 -10.38 0.78
C PHE A 99 -18.69 -10.53 0.17
N ARG A 100 -18.88 -10.08 -1.08
CA ARG A 100 -20.16 -10.18 -1.80
C ARG A 100 -20.32 -11.51 -2.52
N LYS A 101 -19.28 -12.32 -2.58
CA LYS A 101 -19.26 -13.62 -3.29
C LYS A 101 -19.68 -13.52 -4.76
N ASP A 102 -19.36 -12.39 -5.39
CA ASP A 102 -19.63 -12.12 -6.81
C ASP A 102 -18.38 -12.28 -7.69
N GLY A 103 -17.27 -12.73 -7.11
CA GLY A 103 -16.01 -12.93 -7.80
C GLY A 103 -15.23 -11.63 -8.06
N LEU A 104 -15.69 -10.49 -7.54
CA LEU A 104 -15.11 -9.19 -7.81
C LEU A 104 -14.49 -8.59 -6.54
N ILE A 105 -13.25 -8.12 -6.66
CA ILE A 105 -12.54 -7.44 -5.58
C ILE A 105 -12.64 -5.94 -5.80
N ARG A 106 -13.19 -5.24 -4.81
CA ARG A 106 -13.38 -3.80 -4.82
C ARG A 106 -12.44 -3.11 -3.85
N PRO A 107 -12.10 -1.83 -4.09
CA PRO A 107 -11.25 -1.06 -3.18
C PRO A 107 -11.72 -1.11 -1.73
N SER A 108 -13.02 -0.89 -1.49
CA SER A 108 -13.60 -0.88 -0.13
C SER A 108 -13.47 -2.23 0.57
N THR A 109 -13.76 -3.33 -0.13
CA THR A 109 -13.66 -4.67 0.45
C THR A 109 -12.22 -5.09 0.65
N LEU A 110 -11.32 -4.74 -0.28
CA LEU A 110 -9.90 -4.99 -0.14
C LEU A 110 -9.31 -4.18 1.03
N GLN A 111 -9.71 -2.92 1.17
CA GLN A 111 -9.30 -2.07 2.30
C GLN A 111 -9.66 -2.71 3.63
N SER A 112 -10.92 -3.12 3.81
CA SER A 112 -11.38 -3.75 5.04
C SER A 112 -10.59 -5.03 5.33
N TYR A 113 -10.49 -5.91 4.33
CA TYR A 113 -9.74 -7.16 4.47
C TYR A 113 -8.27 -6.93 4.85
N VAL A 114 -7.57 -6.05 4.13
CA VAL A 114 -6.15 -5.78 4.37
C VAL A 114 -5.92 -5.19 5.76
N THR A 115 -6.77 -4.26 6.18
CA THR A 115 -6.68 -3.65 7.51
C THR A 115 -6.79 -4.70 8.60
N ASP A 116 -7.84 -5.52 8.56
CA ASP A 116 -8.08 -6.54 9.57
C ASP A 116 -6.98 -7.61 9.56
N ARG A 117 -6.57 -8.05 8.36
CA ARG A 117 -5.58 -9.10 8.21
C ARG A 117 -4.18 -8.68 8.67
N VAL A 118 -3.76 -7.45 8.37
CA VAL A 118 -2.49 -6.90 8.86
C VAL A 118 -2.51 -6.77 10.38
N MET A 119 -3.60 -6.25 10.94
CA MET A 119 -3.74 -6.14 12.39
C MET A 119 -3.72 -7.50 13.10
N GLU A 120 -4.30 -8.53 12.49
CA GLU A 120 -4.25 -9.91 12.98
C GLU A 120 -2.81 -10.46 12.96
N LEU A 121 -2.14 -10.39 11.80
CA LEU A 121 -0.78 -10.92 11.61
C LEU A 121 0.23 -10.25 12.53
N THR A 122 0.11 -8.93 12.72
CA THR A 122 1.06 -8.12 13.49
C THR A 122 0.63 -7.88 14.94
N LYS A 123 -0.39 -8.57 15.42
CA LYS A 123 -0.95 -8.38 16.77
C LYS A 123 -1.26 -6.90 17.08
N LYS A 124 -1.78 -6.19 16.05
CA LYS A 124 -2.16 -4.77 16.07
C LYS A 124 -0.99 -3.77 16.14
N GLU A 125 0.23 -4.23 15.86
CA GLU A 125 1.42 -3.36 15.87
C GLU A 125 1.61 -2.60 14.56
N GLN A 126 0.96 -3.03 13.46
CA GLN A 126 1.00 -2.34 12.17
C GLN A 126 -0.41 -2.00 11.71
N ARG A 127 -0.60 -0.77 11.24
CA ARG A 127 -1.87 -0.29 10.68
C ARG A 127 -1.64 0.26 9.27
N PRO A 128 -2.15 -0.42 8.24
CA PRO A 128 -2.07 0.09 6.88
C PRO A 128 -2.94 1.34 6.72
N VAL A 129 -2.53 2.22 5.83
CA VAL A 129 -3.29 3.40 5.43
C VAL A 129 -3.73 3.23 3.99
N ILE A 130 -5.02 3.42 3.76
CA ILE A 130 -5.61 3.21 2.45
C ILE A 130 -6.47 4.43 2.12
N PHE A 131 -6.17 5.03 0.97
CA PHE A 131 -6.88 6.18 0.45
C PHE A 131 -7.70 5.72 -0.77
N THR A 132 -9.02 5.66 -0.59
CA THR A 132 -9.96 5.38 -1.67
C THR A 132 -10.99 6.48 -1.69
N VAL A 133 -10.89 7.44 -2.61
CA VAL A 133 -11.88 8.52 -2.70
C VAL A 133 -12.81 8.25 -3.87
N GLY A 134 -14.05 7.93 -3.56
CA GLY A 134 -15.14 7.90 -4.53
C GLY A 134 -15.11 6.76 -5.56
N ILE A 135 -14.14 5.85 -5.49
CA ILE A 135 -13.97 4.76 -6.45
C ILE A 135 -14.20 3.44 -5.75
N ASP A 136 -15.27 2.73 -6.10
CA ASP A 136 -15.53 1.37 -5.59
C ASP A 136 -15.82 0.36 -6.70
N GLU A 137 -15.49 0.72 -7.95
CA GLU A 137 -15.56 -0.26 -9.02
C GLU A 137 -14.48 -1.32 -8.86
N PRO A 138 -14.75 -2.55 -9.33
CA PRO A 138 -13.83 -3.66 -9.20
C PRO A 138 -12.44 -3.35 -9.75
N ILE A 139 -11.41 -3.67 -8.99
CA ILE A 139 -10.00 -3.53 -9.35
C ILE A 139 -9.36 -4.87 -9.70
N ALA A 140 -9.99 -5.97 -9.31
CA ALA A 140 -9.55 -7.31 -9.67
C ALA A 140 -10.75 -8.28 -9.75
N VAL A 141 -10.54 -9.35 -10.49
CA VAL A 141 -11.40 -10.53 -10.51
C VAL A 141 -10.71 -11.61 -9.69
N ARG A 142 -11.45 -12.28 -8.82
CA ARG A 142 -10.94 -13.39 -8.04
C ARG A 142 -10.30 -14.43 -8.97
N GLY A 143 -9.04 -14.73 -8.73
CA GLY A 143 -8.35 -15.82 -9.43
C GLY A 143 -9.03 -17.16 -9.17
N GLN A 144 -9.17 -17.95 -10.23
CA GLN A 144 -9.61 -19.35 -10.13
C GLN A 144 -8.51 -20.21 -9.53
#